data_9b6e1deabf20c21ea63dd0fcb3a1fa5b
#
_entry.id   9b6e1deabf20c21ea63dd0fcb3a1fa5b
#
_cell.length_a   1.000
_cell.length_b   1.000
_cell.length_c   1.000
_cell.angle_alpha   90.00
_cell.angle_beta   90.00
_cell.angle_gamma   90.00
#
_symmetry.space_group_name_H-M   'P 1'
#
loop_
_entity.id
_entity.type
_entity.pdbx_description
1 polymer ?
#
loop_
_entity_poly.entity_id
_entity_poly.type
_entity_poly.pdbx_seq_one_letter_code
_entity_poly.pdbx_strand_id
1 'polypeptide(L)'
;MSPSGLIDSSAQVFSPAVLPDSSSRIGTAFINGPKAAQVVIGNRQLHTHLAEIRELRRRCGQEDDLTTEPEYFIAANAVANRRCAAVLIRGDKELEACVLFYEHCRFGIGLGLFRGGDYIGESLVAAPAALRLQYVHLATQALLKRSRIHGVSITMKASAESCTEIMGPGSQFRRFRGTEVQHKLPLASTYEGMLAGLGPRTRRSLAGKRQQLEKSANVEFIASLEPQQALEVMLDLEAKTMPQRASSFFHARHRLLRNNSEFFSMGLRMPDGPWLSLLSGWRLHGVTYVDLQMNDMHYKKESISAVMRAFMLEHEIANKQELINFVGGSSLLLRRYCEPIEPCTDIFIHKPGLRSSCFEMLAKRVQSGSVYERLRPGAEVVQGSAETES
;
A
#
# COMPACT_ATOMS: atom_id res chain seq x y z
N MET A 1 -17.01 54.63 35.45
CA MET A 1 -17.43 53.36 36.01
C MET A 1 -17.26 52.32 34.90
N SER A 2 -16.11 51.62 34.93
CA SER A 2 -15.86 50.40 34.13
C SER A 2 -16.23 49.17 34.96
N PRO A 3 -16.59 48.06 34.30
CA PRO A 3 -15.95 46.83 34.67
C PRO A 3 -15.34 46.07 33.50
N SER A 4 -14.08 45.82 33.67
CA SER A 4 -13.24 44.85 32.99
C SER A 4 -13.79 43.44 33.15
N GLY A 5 -14.14 42.77 32.03
CA GLY A 5 -14.38 41.32 31.95
C GLY A 5 -13.15 40.63 31.39
N LEU A 6 -12.45 39.91 32.23
CA LEU A 6 -11.37 39.01 31.89
C LEU A 6 -11.95 37.82 31.09
N ILE A 7 -11.52 37.65 29.86
CA ILE A 7 -11.72 36.44 29.08
C ILE A 7 -10.56 35.51 29.42
N ASP A 8 -10.90 34.49 30.17
CA ASP A 8 -10.00 33.39 30.55
C ASP A 8 -9.82 32.49 29.31
N SER A 9 -8.69 32.63 28.61
CA SER A 9 -8.29 31.79 27.49
C SER A 9 -7.46 30.62 28.04
N SER A 10 -8.14 29.61 28.58
CA SER A 10 -7.53 28.32 28.83
C SER A 10 -7.32 27.59 27.51
N ALA A 11 -6.20 27.86 26.85
CA ALA A 11 -5.67 27.03 25.80
C ALA A 11 -5.37 25.65 26.39
N GLN A 12 -6.21 24.67 26.11
CA GLN A 12 -5.89 23.26 26.35
C GLN A 12 -4.67 22.92 25.48
N VAL A 13 -3.51 22.95 26.08
CA VAL A 13 -2.29 22.36 25.55
C VAL A 13 -2.53 20.85 25.54
N PHE A 14 -2.76 20.28 24.38
CA PHE A 14 -2.68 18.84 24.19
C PHE A 14 -1.25 18.40 24.51
N SER A 15 -1.03 17.89 25.72
CA SER A 15 0.15 17.12 26.03
C SER A 15 0.15 15.88 25.11
N PRO A 16 1.22 15.63 24.37
CA PRO A 16 1.34 14.37 23.64
C PRO A 16 1.33 13.26 24.71
N ALA A 17 0.35 12.34 24.57
CA ALA A 17 0.36 11.13 25.35
C ALA A 17 1.74 10.48 25.17
N VAL A 18 2.49 10.33 26.24
CA VAL A 18 3.74 9.58 26.26
C VAL A 18 3.34 8.14 25.97
N LEU A 19 3.51 7.74 24.70
CA LEU A 19 3.43 6.33 24.33
C LEU A 19 4.47 5.60 25.17
N PRO A 20 4.13 4.45 25.76
CA PRO A 20 5.11 3.66 26.49
C PRO A 20 6.24 3.32 25.54
N ASP A 21 7.44 3.55 25.99
CA ASP A 21 8.70 3.28 25.31
C ASP A 21 8.70 1.82 24.84
N SER A 22 8.40 1.59 23.55
CA SER A 22 8.36 0.27 22.93
C SER A 22 9.76 -0.29 22.64
N SER A 23 10.78 0.24 23.29
CA SER A 23 12.12 -0.35 23.35
C SER A 23 12.19 -1.59 24.25
N SER A 24 11.04 -2.22 24.58
CA SER A 24 11.03 -3.58 25.09
C SER A 24 11.70 -4.46 24.02
N ARG A 25 12.90 -4.93 24.32
CA ARG A 25 13.60 -5.99 23.61
C ARG A 25 12.56 -7.05 23.26
N ILE A 26 12.18 -7.10 21.98
CA ILE A 26 11.36 -8.16 21.44
C ILE A 26 12.17 -9.42 21.75
N GLY A 27 11.77 -10.13 22.79
CA GLY A 27 12.36 -11.42 23.10
C GLY A 27 12.24 -12.24 21.82
N THR A 28 13.36 -12.60 21.20
CA THR A 28 13.40 -13.33 19.95
C THR A 28 12.71 -14.66 20.19
N ALA A 29 11.41 -14.71 19.92
CA ALA A 29 10.69 -15.97 19.87
C ALA A 29 11.27 -16.75 18.68
N PHE A 30 11.84 -17.92 18.93
CA PHE A 30 12.37 -18.77 17.89
C PHE A 30 11.35 -19.85 17.54
N ILE A 31 11.28 -20.16 16.24
CA ILE A 31 10.50 -21.30 15.77
C ILE A 31 11.17 -22.58 16.26
N ASN A 32 10.47 -23.32 17.13
CA ASN A 32 10.94 -24.59 17.66
C ASN A 32 10.48 -25.77 16.79
N GLY A 33 11.36 -26.77 16.62
CA GLY A 33 11.06 -28.03 15.95
C GLY A 33 11.12 -28.00 14.41
N PRO A 34 11.09 -29.18 13.79
CA PRO A 34 11.08 -29.32 12.34
C PRO A 34 9.77 -28.80 11.76
N LYS A 35 9.85 -27.95 10.72
CA LYS A 35 8.69 -27.42 10.01
C LYS A 35 8.65 -27.95 8.58
N ALA A 36 7.51 -28.46 8.17
CA ALA A 36 7.26 -28.85 6.79
C ALA A 36 6.80 -27.64 5.99
N ALA A 37 7.50 -27.30 4.91
CA ALA A 37 7.11 -26.22 4.01
C ALA A 37 6.61 -26.80 2.69
N GLN A 38 5.33 -26.61 2.39
CA GLN A 38 4.68 -27.00 1.16
C GLN A 38 4.56 -25.79 0.22
N VAL A 39 5.12 -25.88 -0.98
CA VAL A 39 4.98 -24.86 -2.02
C VAL A 39 3.81 -25.21 -2.94
N VAL A 40 2.81 -24.33 -2.98
CA VAL A 40 1.60 -24.41 -3.81
C VAL A 40 1.71 -23.38 -4.92
N ILE A 41 1.54 -23.77 -6.18
CA ILE A 41 1.65 -22.87 -7.32
C ILE A 41 0.42 -22.99 -8.22
N GLY A 42 -0.26 -21.88 -8.45
CA GLY A 42 -1.46 -21.77 -9.28
C GLY A 42 -2.74 -21.58 -8.49
N ASN A 43 -3.65 -20.78 -9.06
CA ASN A 43 -4.89 -20.38 -8.39
C ASN A 43 -5.74 -21.58 -7.97
N ARG A 44 -5.89 -22.59 -8.86
CA ARG A 44 -6.69 -23.79 -8.56
C ARG A 44 -6.18 -24.54 -7.32
N GLN A 45 -4.87 -24.69 -7.20
CA GLN A 45 -4.26 -25.35 -6.04
C GLN A 45 -4.39 -24.48 -4.79
N LEU A 46 -4.23 -23.16 -4.92
CA LEU A 46 -4.38 -22.26 -3.79
C LEU A 46 -5.82 -22.27 -3.25
N HIS A 47 -6.82 -22.38 -4.12
CA HIS A 47 -8.23 -22.48 -3.71
C HIS A 47 -8.52 -23.69 -2.79
N THR A 48 -7.78 -24.79 -2.90
CA THR A 48 -7.99 -25.95 -2.01
C THR A 48 -7.52 -25.70 -0.56
N HIS A 49 -6.77 -24.63 -0.33
CA HIS A 49 -6.24 -24.27 0.99
C HIS A 49 -6.89 -23.02 1.60
N LEU A 50 -7.90 -22.41 0.95
CA LEU A 50 -8.50 -21.15 1.42
C LEU A 50 -9.07 -21.25 2.84
N ALA A 51 -9.82 -22.31 3.13
CA ALA A 51 -10.42 -22.51 4.45
C ALA A 51 -9.36 -22.59 5.56
N GLU A 52 -8.28 -23.33 5.29
CA GLU A 52 -7.17 -23.49 6.23
C GLU A 52 -6.39 -22.18 6.44
N ILE A 53 -6.18 -21.40 5.39
CA ILE A 53 -5.52 -20.09 5.47
C ILE A 53 -6.38 -19.09 6.24
N ARG A 54 -7.70 -19.09 6.05
CA ARG A 54 -8.63 -18.25 6.82
C ARG A 54 -8.63 -18.59 8.29
N GLU A 55 -8.64 -19.88 8.63
CA GLU A 55 -8.55 -20.30 10.03
C GLU A 55 -7.21 -19.89 10.66
N LEU A 56 -6.11 -19.96 9.93
CA LEU A 56 -4.83 -19.44 10.38
C LEU A 56 -4.90 -17.93 10.64
N ARG A 57 -5.48 -17.16 9.72
CA ARG A 57 -5.65 -15.70 9.88
C ARG A 57 -6.46 -15.37 11.14
N ARG A 58 -7.57 -16.08 11.35
CA ARG A 58 -8.40 -15.93 12.56
C ARG A 58 -7.57 -16.15 13.84
N ARG A 59 -6.80 -17.22 13.90
CA ARG A 59 -5.93 -17.52 15.06
C ARG A 59 -4.83 -16.48 15.27
N CYS A 60 -4.37 -15.85 14.20
CA CYS A 60 -3.36 -14.80 14.26
C CYS A 60 -3.93 -13.38 14.48
N GLY A 61 -5.26 -13.21 14.62
CA GLY A 61 -5.90 -11.90 14.72
C GLY A 61 -5.71 -11.05 13.47
N GLN A 62 -5.72 -11.67 12.28
CA GLN A 62 -5.49 -11.01 10.99
C GLN A 62 -6.73 -11.07 10.08
N GLU A 63 -7.89 -11.35 10.65
CA GLU A 63 -9.15 -11.39 9.88
C GLU A 63 -9.41 -10.06 9.16
N ASP A 64 -9.03 -8.99 9.81
CA ASP A 64 -9.22 -7.61 9.36
C ASP A 64 -8.11 -7.09 8.43
N ASP A 65 -7.06 -7.88 8.23
CA ASP A 65 -5.95 -7.51 7.34
C ASP A 65 -6.22 -8.04 5.93
N LEU A 66 -6.80 -7.18 5.09
CA LEU A 66 -7.10 -7.52 3.69
C LEU A 66 -5.85 -8.01 2.94
N THR A 67 -4.67 -7.53 3.32
CA THR A 67 -3.42 -7.91 2.65
C THR A 67 -3.07 -9.38 2.85
N THR A 68 -3.63 -10.03 3.87
CA THR A 68 -3.48 -11.46 4.12
C THR A 68 -4.66 -12.30 3.61
N GLU A 69 -5.71 -11.65 3.04
CA GLU A 69 -6.87 -12.37 2.51
C GLU A 69 -6.53 -13.05 1.18
N PRO A 70 -6.57 -14.40 1.12
CA PRO A 70 -6.09 -15.12 -0.06
C PRO A 70 -6.97 -14.91 -1.30
N GLU A 71 -8.26 -14.69 -1.15
CA GLU A 71 -9.16 -14.42 -2.29
C GLU A 71 -8.91 -13.03 -2.87
N TYR A 72 -8.70 -12.04 -2.01
CA TYR A 72 -8.24 -10.72 -2.44
C TYR A 72 -6.92 -10.84 -3.20
N PHE A 73 -5.96 -11.57 -2.67
CA PHE A 73 -4.67 -11.80 -3.32
C PHE A 73 -4.81 -12.45 -4.71
N ILE A 74 -5.64 -13.49 -4.82
CA ILE A 74 -5.92 -14.16 -6.09
C ILE A 74 -6.56 -13.18 -7.08
N ALA A 75 -7.55 -12.40 -6.65
CA ALA A 75 -8.23 -11.42 -7.50
C ALA A 75 -7.28 -10.31 -7.98
N ALA A 76 -6.46 -9.76 -7.08
CA ALA A 76 -5.47 -8.73 -7.40
C ALA A 76 -4.40 -9.20 -8.38
N ASN A 77 -4.04 -10.48 -8.33
CA ASN A 77 -3.04 -11.08 -9.20
C ASN A 77 -3.61 -11.88 -10.39
N ALA A 78 -4.92 -11.82 -10.64
CA ALA A 78 -5.57 -12.48 -11.77
C ALA A 78 -5.29 -11.76 -13.09
N VAL A 79 -4.01 -11.60 -13.44
CA VAL A 79 -3.53 -10.98 -14.68
C VAL A 79 -2.64 -11.96 -15.44
N ALA A 80 -2.61 -11.85 -16.76
CA ALA A 80 -1.98 -12.83 -17.65
C ALA A 80 -0.49 -13.08 -17.38
N ASN A 81 0.22 -12.08 -16.83
CA ASN A 81 1.65 -12.16 -16.56
C ASN A 81 1.99 -12.57 -15.11
N ARG A 82 0.99 -13.02 -14.33
CA ARG A 82 1.18 -13.44 -12.95
C ARG A 82 0.50 -14.78 -12.67
N ARG A 83 1.11 -15.57 -11.82
CA ARG A 83 0.58 -16.83 -11.32
C ARG A 83 0.72 -16.84 -9.80
N CYS A 84 -0.41 -16.92 -9.09
CA CYS A 84 -0.42 -16.96 -7.64
C CYS A 84 0.30 -18.20 -7.11
N ALA A 85 0.95 -18.06 -5.98
CA ALA A 85 1.59 -19.12 -5.25
C ALA A 85 1.50 -18.88 -3.73
N ALA A 86 1.64 -19.93 -2.96
CA ALA A 86 1.76 -19.86 -1.51
C ALA A 86 2.84 -20.79 -1.01
N VAL A 87 3.45 -20.44 0.10
CA VAL A 87 4.22 -21.39 0.91
C VAL A 87 3.48 -21.59 2.22
N LEU A 88 3.00 -22.81 2.42
CA LEU A 88 2.29 -23.24 3.61
C LEU A 88 3.30 -23.89 4.55
N ILE A 89 3.45 -23.38 5.75
CA ILE A 89 4.38 -23.88 6.75
C ILE A 89 3.57 -24.54 7.85
N ARG A 90 3.81 -25.84 8.03
CA ARG A 90 3.06 -26.68 8.96
C ARG A 90 3.92 -27.10 10.15
N GLY A 91 3.32 -27.02 11.33
CA GLY A 91 3.78 -27.77 12.50
C GLY A 91 3.26 -29.20 12.48
N ASP A 92 3.27 -29.80 13.64
CA ASP A 92 2.89 -31.24 13.78
C ASP A 92 1.41 -31.50 13.45
N LYS A 93 0.52 -30.55 13.71
CA LYS A 93 -0.93 -30.74 13.60
C LYS A 93 -1.66 -29.74 12.74
N GLU A 94 -1.08 -28.57 12.49
CA GLU A 94 -1.79 -27.46 11.86
C GLU A 94 -0.90 -26.55 11.00
N LEU A 95 -1.56 -25.72 10.20
CA LEU A 95 -0.90 -24.65 9.47
C LEU A 95 -0.48 -23.54 10.44
N GLU A 96 0.80 -23.21 10.49
CA GLU A 96 1.37 -22.20 11.36
C GLU A 96 1.65 -20.88 10.65
N ALA A 97 1.97 -20.96 9.36
CA ALA A 97 2.13 -19.76 8.55
C ALA A 97 1.78 -20.01 7.07
N CYS A 98 1.34 -18.95 6.42
CA CYS A 98 1.14 -18.89 4.98
C CYS A 98 1.78 -17.62 4.44
N VAL A 99 2.71 -17.76 3.50
CA VAL A 99 3.30 -16.63 2.79
C VAL A 99 2.85 -16.69 1.34
N LEU A 100 2.16 -15.63 0.91
CA LEU A 100 1.61 -15.52 -0.44
C LEU A 100 2.62 -14.85 -1.38
N PHE A 101 2.73 -15.40 -2.58
CA PHE A 101 3.60 -14.92 -3.64
C PHE A 101 2.87 -14.94 -4.98
N TYR A 102 3.33 -14.16 -5.92
CA TYR A 102 3.04 -14.41 -7.32
C TYR A 102 4.33 -14.64 -8.11
N GLU A 103 4.26 -15.52 -9.09
CA GLU A 103 5.34 -15.73 -10.04
C GLU A 103 5.12 -14.84 -11.26
N HIS A 104 6.16 -14.18 -11.72
CA HIS A 104 6.13 -13.52 -13.01
C HIS A 104 6.13 -14.54 -14.14
N CYS A 105 5.20 -14.35 -15.09
CA CYS A 105 5.05 -15.20 -16.26
C CYS A 105 5.26 -14.40 -17.54
N ARG A 106 5.77 -15.06 -18.56
CA ARG A 106 5.82 -14.55 -19.93
C ARG A 106 5.26 -15.59 -20.86
N PHE A 107 4.27 -15.23 -21.67
CA PHE A 107 3.54 -16.16 -22.54
C PHE A 107 3.01 -17.40 -21.79
N GLY A 108 2.51 -17.22 -20.56
CA GLY A 108 2.01 -18.30 -19.72
C GLY A 108 3.09 -19.17 -19.04
N ILE A 109 4.38 -18.96 -19.34
CA ILE A 109 5.51 -19.69 -18.76
C ILE A 109 6.06 -18.92 -17.57
N GLY A 110 6.18 -19.59 -16.42
CA GLY A 110 6.78 -19.00 -15.22
C GLY A 110 8.27 -18.75 -15.40
N LEU A 111 8.72 -17.58 -14.97
CA LEU A 111 10.14 -17.14 -15.07
C LEU A 111 10.98 -17.59 -13.87
N GLY A 112 10.38 -18.26 -12.88
CA GLY A 112 11.08 -18.64 -11.64
C GLY A 112 11.43 -17.42 -10.76
N LEU A 113 10.74 -16.31 -10.96
CA LEU A 113 10.88 -15.07 -10.19
C LEU A 113 9.59 -14.85 -9.40
N PHE A 114 9.70 -14.96 -8.10
CA PHE A 114 8.59 -14.81 -7.18
C PHE A 114 8.64 -13.45 -6.50
N ARG A 115 7.47 -12.86 -6.32
CA ARG A 115 7.31 -11.64 -5.54
C ARG A 115 6.24 -11.85 -4.48
N GLY A 116 6.58 -11.55 -3.24
CA GLY A 116 5.63 -11.40 -2.15
C GLY A 116 5.08 -9.98 -2.16
N GLY A 117 3.81 -9.88 -1.87
CA GLY A 117 3.10 -8.62 -1.98
C GLY A 117 2.46 -8.41 -3.35
N ASP A 118 1.51 -7.53 -3.37
CA ASP A 118 0.91 -7.01 -4.58
C ASP A 118 1.28 -5.52 -4.73
N TYR A 119 0.49 -4.79 -5.51
CA TYR A 119 0.68 -3.35 -5.64
C TYR A 119 0.28 -2.53 -4.39
N ILE A 120 -0.27 -3.15 -3.36
CA ILE A 120 -0.48 -2.52 -2.04
C ILE A 120 0.84 -2.36 -1.28
N GLY A 121 1.89 -3.04 -1.73
CA GLY A 121 3.27 -2.78 -1.30
C GLY A 121 3.76 -3.58 -0.11
N GLU A 122 2.92 -4.40 0.54
CA GLU A 122 3.34 -5.24 1.65
C GLU A 122 3.21 -6.72 1.32
N SER A 123 4.09 -7.53 1.88
CA SER A 123 4.06 -8.96 1.69
C SER A 123 2.97 -9.60 2.53
N LEU A 124 2.27 -10.52 1.91
CA LEU A 124 1.09 -11.18 2.44
C LEU A 124 1.52 -12.38 3.28
N VAL A 125 1.62 -12.16 4.59
CA VAL A 125 2.09 -13.16 5.55
C VAL A 125 1.04 -13.39 6.62
N ALA A 126 0.29 -14.49 6.52
CA ALA A 126 -0.55 -14.96 7.61
C ALA A 126 0.32 -15.76 8.58
N ALA A 127 0.66 -15.15 9.71
CA ALA A 127 1.49 -15.74 10.77
C ALA A 127 1.43 -14.87 12.03
N PRO A 128 1.77 -15.44 13.22
CA PRO A 128 1.95 -14.67 14.43
C PRO A 128 2.96 -13.53 14.24
N ALA A 129 2.62 -12.33 14.68
CA ALA A 129 3.40 -11.10 14.40
C ALA A 129 4.88 -11.22 14.76
N ALA A 130 5.19 -11.77 15.94
CA ALA A 130 6.55 -11.96 16.44
C ALA A 130 7.42 -12.93 15.60
N LEU A 131 6.79 -13.80 14.80
CA LEU A 131 7.45 -14.85 14.02
C LEU A 131 7.42 -14.59 12.51
N ARG A 132 6.78 -13.51 12.05
CA ARG A 132 6.58 -13.24 10.61
C ARG A 132 7.87 -13.29 9.80
N LEU A 133 8.93 -12.64 10.25
CA LEU A 133 10.22 -12.62 9.52
C LEU A 133 10.85 -14.00 9.42
N GLN A 134 10.74 -14.81 10.48
CA GLN A 134 11.28 -16.17 10.48
C GLN A 134 10.51 -17.07 9.50
N TYR A 135 9.17 -16.95 9.47
CA TYR A 135 8.35 -17.68 8.50
C TYR A 135 8.60 -17.23 7.06
N VAL A 136 8.81 -15.93 6.83
CA VAL A 136 9.24 -15.42 5.52
C VAL A 136 10.58 -16.01 5.11
N HIS A 137 11.52 -16.10 6.04
CA HIS A 137 12.81 -16.75 5.78
C HIS A 137 12.65 -18.23 5.37
N LEU A 138 11.87 -19.00 6.13
CA LEU A 138 11.59 -20.40 5.82
C LEU A 138 10.88 -20.56 4.47
N ALA A 139 9.88 -19.73 4.20
CA ALA A 139 9.14 -19.73 2.93
C ALA A 139 10.06 -19.45 1.74
N THR A 140 10.93 -18.46 1.88
CA THR A 140 11.90 -18.11 0.85
C THR A 140 12.89 -19.22 0.59
N GLN A 141 13.40 -19.86 1.64
CA GLN A 141 14.27 -21.03 1.51
C GLN A 141 13.56 -22.19 0.82
N ALA A 142 12.31 -22.47 1.18
CA ALA A 142 11.51 -23.54 0.57
C ALA A 142 11.30 -23.29 -0.94
N LEU A 143 11.02 -22.05 -1.34
CA LEU A 143 10.95 -21.68 -2.75
C LEU A 143 12.29 -21.90 -3.45
N LEU A 144 13.37 -21.35 -2.91
CA LEU A 144 14.69 -21.42 -3.54
C LEU A 144 15.29 -22.81 -3.60
N LYS A 145 14.85 -23.79 -2.78
CA LYS A 145 15.23 -25.19 -2.94
C LYS A 145 14.75 -25.80 -4.27
N ARG A 146 13.69 -25.27 -4.87
CA ARG A 146 13.19 -25.77 -6.16
C ARG A 146 14.10 -25.34 -7.32
N SER A 147 14.44 -26.28 -8.21
CA SER A 147 15.42 -26.05 -9.31
C SER A 147 15.04 -24.91 -10.26
N ARG A 148 13.76 -24.75 -10.53
CA ARG A 148 13.24 -23.74 -11.48
C ARG A 148 13.05 -22.34 -10.88
N ILE A 149 13.24 -22.17 -9.57
CA ILE A 149 13.08 -20.87 -8.91
C ILE A 149 14.46 -20.23 -8.76
N HIS A 150 14.59 -19.01 -9.24
CA HIS A 150 15.86 -18.28 -9.33
C HIS A 150 15.96 -17.13 -8.34
N GLY A 151 14.81 -16.51 -7.99
CA GLY A 151 14.82 -15.36 -7.10
C GLY A 151 13.47 -15.10 -6.46
N VAL A 152 13.52 -14.46 -5.30
CA VAL A 152 12.36 -14.03 -4.50
C VAL A 152 12.58 -12.59 -4.08
N SER A 153 11.53 -11.78 -4.25
CA SER A 153 11.46 -10.39 -3.77
C SER A 153 10.27 -10.27 -2.82
N ILE A 154 10.47 -9.63 -1.68
CA ILE A 154 9.41 -9.46 -0.67
C ILE A 154 9.60 -8.14 0.08
N THR A 155 8.53 -7.45 0.42
CA THR A 155 8.57 -6.24 1.24
C THR A 155 7.99 -6.55 2.61
N MET A 156 8.71 -6.17 3.67
CA MET A 156 8.32 -6.42 5.06
C MET A 156 8.31 -5.14 5.88
N LYS A 157 7.36 -5.01 6.82
CA LYS A 157 7.37 -4.00 7.89
C LYS A 157 8.40 -4.41 8.94
N ALA A 158 9.66 -4.15 8.65
CA ALA A 158 10.79 -4.40 9.55
C ALA A 158 11.99 -3.57 9.11
N SER A 159 12.90 -3.28 10.03
CA SER A 159 14.15 -2.62 9.69
C SER A 159 15.08 -3.55 8.90
N ALA A 160 16.01 -2.98 8.16
CA ALA A 160 17.01 -3.75 7.41
C ALA A 160 17.91 -4.57 8.36
N GLU A 161 18.19 -4.06 9.55
CA GLU A 161 18.98 -4.71 10.60
C GLU A 161 18.25 -5.97 11.09
N SER A 162 16.96 -5.86 11.46
CA SER A 162 16.15 -7.01 11.88
C SER A 162 16.03 -8.07 10.79
N CYS A 163 15.88 -7.66 9.53
CA CYS A 163 15.87 -8.60 8.40
C CYS A 163 17.21 -9.31 8.24
N THR A 164 18.33 -8.60 8.43
CA THR A 164 19.69 -9.16 8.32
C THR A 164 19.96 -10.17 9.44
N GLU A 165 19.58 -9.82 10.66
CA GLU A 165 19.75 -10.68 11.84
C GLU A 165 19.04 -12.04 11.67
N ILE A 166 17.75 -12.01 11.31
CA ILE A 166 16.93 -13.22 11.22
C ILE A 166 17.29 -14.07 10.01
N MET A 167 17.57 -13.44 8.87
CA MET A 167 17.91 -14.18 7.65
C MET A 167 19.35 -14.67 7.62
N GLY A 168 20.23 -14.14 8.46
CA GLY A 168 21.60 -14.56 8.65
C GLY A 168 22.47 -14.53 7.39
N PRO A 169 23.74 -14.80 7.49
CA PRO A 169 24.64 -15.01 6.35
C PRO A 169 24.31 -16.34 5.65
N GLY A 170 24.26 -16.35 4.36
CA GLY A 170 24.03 -17.58 3.58
C GLY A 170 24.71 -17.50 2.22
N SER A 171 24.80 -18.64 1.52
CA SER A 171 25.35 -18.77 0.18
C SER A 171 24.49 -18.07 -0.91
N GLN A 172 23.34 -17.51 -0.55
CA GLN A 172 22.41 -16.85 -1.43
C GLN A 172 22.70 -15.36 -1.46
N PHE A 173 22.65 -14.73 -2.64
CA PHE A 173 22.74 -13.30 -2.74
C PHE A 173 21.53 -12.65 -2.10
N ARG A 174 21.77 -11.74 -1.18
CA ARG A 174 20.72 -11.01 -0.45
C ARG A 174 20.95 -9.51 -0.57
N ARG A 175 19.87 -8.80 -0.74
CA ARG A 175 19.88 -7.35 -0.73
C ARG A 175 18.73 -6.84 0.10
N PHE A 176 19.03 -5.93 1.02
CA PHE A 176 18.06 -5.24 1.84
C PHE A 176 18.08 -3.76 1.49
N ARG A 177 16.90 -3.19 1.34
CA ARG A 177 16.73 -1.76 1.12
C ARG A 177 15.57 -1.25 1.94
N GLY A 178 15.84 -0.30 2.84
CA GLY A 178 14.79 0.41 3.55
C GLY A 178 13.92 1.20 2.57
N THR A 179 12.62 1.16 2.77
CA THR A 179 11.63 1.89 1.96
C THR A 179 10.60 2.56 2.87
N GLU A 180 10.01 3.63 2.38
CA GLU A 180 8.86 4.28 3.01
C GLU A 180 7.61 3.87 2.23
N VAL A 181 6.67 3.16 2.84
CA VAL A 181 5.57 2.56 2.09
C VAL A 181 4.20 3.15 2.42
N GLN A 182 3.97 3.58 3.65
CA GLN A 182 2.64 4.01 4.08
C GLN A 182 2.69 5.26 4.95
N HIS A 183 1.68 6.13 4.79
CA HIS A 183 1.44 7.28 5.67
C HIS A 183 0.03 7.20 6.24
N LYS A 184 -0.09 7.22 7.55
CA LYS A 184 -1.36 7.15 8.27
C LYS A 184 -1.74 8.55 8.75
N LEU A 185 -2.90 9.04 8.34
CA LEU A 185 -3.45 10.33 8.72
C LEU A 185 -4.64 10.11 9.67
N PRO A 186 -4.51 10.39 10.97
CA PRO A 186 -5.65 10.39 11.88
C PRO A 186 -6.69 11.42 11.46
N LEU A 187 -7.97 11.06 11.55
CA LEU A 187 -9.08 11.94 11.24
C LEU A 187 -9.67 12.55 12.51
N ALA A 188 -10.06 13.81 12.45
CA ALA A 188 -10.85 14.44 13.49
C ALA A 188 -12.33 13.99 13.38
N SER A 189 -13.11 14.18 14.43
CA SER A 189 -14.54 13.83 14.46
C SER A 189 -15.40 14.68 13.54
N THR A 190 -14.92 15.86 13.11
CA THR A 190 -15.59 16.77 12.17
C THR A 190 -14.61 17.29 11.13
N TYR A 191 -15.12 17.65 9.96
CA TYR A 191 -14.29 18.23 8.89
C TYR A 191 -13.70 19.60 9.29
N GLU A 192 -14.45 20.43 9.99
CA GLU A 192 -13.98 21.69 10.53
C GLU A 192 -12.86 21.49 11.55
N GLY A 193 -13.00 20.51 12.45
CA GLY A 193 -11.98 20.10 13.40
C GLY A 193 -10.70 19.63 12.70
N MET A 194 -10.86 18.83 11.64
CA MET A 194 -9.74 18.41 10.80
C MET A 194 -9.02 19.61 10.16
N LEU A 195 -9.76 20.54 9.57
CA LEU A 195 -9.19 21.75 8.98
C LEU A 195 -8.53 22.66 10.01
N ALA A 196 -9.11 22.79 11.22
CA ALA A 196 -8.53 23.57 12.31
C ALA A 196 -7.17 23.04 12.74
N GLY A 197 -6.96 21.72 12.78
CA GLY A 197 -5.69 21.07 13.09
C GLY A 197 -4.61 21.27 12.01
N LEU A 198 -4.98 21.70 10.78
CA LEU A 198 -4.03 21.93 9.71
C LEU A 198 -3.47 23.38 9.74
N GLY A 199 -2.20 23.52 9.41
CA GLY A 199 -1.59 24.84 9.26
C GLY A 199 -2.20 25.67 8.13
N PRO A 200 -2.07 27.01 8.18
CA PRO A 200 -2.78 27.90 7.25
C PRO A 200 -2.54 27.63 5.77
N ARG A 201 -1.31 27.27 5.40
CA ARG A 201 -0.95 26.93 4.00
C ARG A 201 -1.67 25.66 3.52
N THR A 202 -1.69 24.61 4.35
CA THR A 202 -2.35 23.34 4.01
C THR A 202 -3.86 23.51 3.94
N ARG A 203 -4.45 24.24 4.90
CA ARG A 203 -5.87 24.58 4.91
C ARG A 203 -6.29 25.34 3.66
N ARG A 204 -5.49 26.34 3.26
CA ARG A 204 -5.74 27.11 2.01
C ARG A 204 -5.67 26.19 0.78
N SER A 205 -4.72 25.28 0.73
CA SER A 205 -4.57 24.34 -0.39
C SER A 205 -5.70 23.33 -0.48
N LEU A 206 -6.26 22.88 0.63
CA LEU A 206 -7.40 21.94 0.65
C LEU A 206 -8.72 22.69 0.51
N ALA A 207 -9.13 23.42 1.54
CA ALA A 207 -10.45 24.06 1.60
C ALA A 207 -10.55 25.27 0.67
N GLY A 208 -9.52 26.12 0.60
CA GLY A 208 -9.54 27.32 -0.26
C GLY A 208 -9.56 26.98 -1.75
N LYS A 209 -8.78 25.98 -2.18
CA LYS A 209 -8.82 25.54 -3.59
C LYS A 209 -10.11 24.84 -3.95
N ARG A 210 -10.66 24.02 -3.03
CA ARG A 210 -12.00 23.44 -3.20
C ARG A 210 -13.05 24.52 -3.38
N GLN A 211 -13.13 25.49 -2.47
CA GLN A 211 -14.10 26.59 -2.56
C GLN A 211 -13.93 27.42 -3.84
N GLN A 212 -12.69 27.66 -4.27
CA GLN A 212 -12.40 28.34 -5.51
C GLN A 212 -12.96 27.59 -6.71
N LEU A 213 -12.71 26.26 -6.78
CA LEU A 213 -13.14 25.42 -7.89
C LEU A 213 -14.67 25.24 -7.91
N GLU A 214 -15.31 25.05 -6.75
CA GLU A 214 -16.77 25.01 -6.63
C GLU A 214 -17.43 26.28 -7.16
N LYS A 215 -16.86 27.47 -6.87
CA LYS A 215 -17.38 28.74 -7.35
C LYS A 215 -17.14 28.97 -8.85
N SER A 216 -16.01 28.54 -9.39
CA SER A 216 -15.62 28.84 -10.78
C SER A 216 -16.15 27.84 -11.79
N ALA A 217 -16.35 26.57 -11.39
CA ALA A 217 -16.60 25.48 -12.30
C ALA A 217 -17.77 24.55 -11.88
N ASN A 218 -18.41 24.83 -10.74
CA ASN A 218 -19.54 24.04 -10.22
C ASN A 218 -19.28 22.53 -10.27
N VAL A 219 -18.12 22.10 -9.77
CA VAL A 219 -17.69 20.68 -9.83
C VAL A 219 -18.62 19.77 -9.05
N GLU A 220 -18.80 18.57 -9.54
CA GLU A 220 -19.58 17.50 -8.92
C GLU A 220 -18.66 16.45 -8.33
N PHE A 221 -18.79 16.20 -7.01
CA PHE A 221 -18.13 15.10 -6.33
C PHE A 221 -19.07 13.89 -6.25
N ILE A 222 -18.60 12.74 -6.74
CA ILE A 222 -19.34 11.48 -6.74
C ILE A 222 -18.61 10.55 -5.76
N ALA A 223 -19.23 10.31 -4.62
CA ALA A 223 -18.66 9.56 -3.50
C ALA A 223 -18.54 8.04 -3.76
N SER A 224 -19.33 7.52 -4.71
CA SER A 224 -19.30 6.11 -5.11
C SER A 224 -19.56 5.98 -6.60
N LEU A 225 -18.57 5.49 -7.32
CA LEU A 225 -18.69 5.13 -8.74
C LEU A 225 -19.01 3.66 -8.84
N GLU A 226 -19.97 3.32 -9.70
CA GLU A 226 -20.21 1.94 -10.08
C GLU A 226 -18.94 1.32 -10.71
N PRO A 227 -18.67 0.02 -10.52
CA PRO A 227 -17.42 -0.60 -10.98
C PRO A 227 -17.12 -0.37 -12.45
N GLN A 228 -18.12 -0.45 -13.33
CA GLN A 228 -17.94 -0.23 -14.76
C GLN A 228 -17.62 1.24 -15.07
N GLN A 229 -18.33 2.17 -14.42
CA GLN A 229 -18.06 3.60 -14.55
C GLN A 229 -16.66 3.95 -14.05
N ALA A 230 -16.23 3.37 -12.92
CA ALA A 230 -14.88 3.56 -12.39
C ALA A 230 -13.81 3.10 -13.39
N LEU A 231 -14.01 1.97 -14.08
CA LEU A 231 -13.10 1.50 -15.12
C LEU A 231 -13.01 2.49 -16.29
N GLU A 232 -14.14 2.99 -16.77
CA GLU A 232 -14.21 3.96 -17.88
C GLU A 232 -13.47 5.26 -17.50
N VAL A 233 -13.69 5.76 -16.28
CA VAL A 233 -12.99 6.95 -15.76
C VAL A 233 -11.49 6.71 -15.64
N MET A 234 -11.06 5.53 -15.15
CA MET A 234 -9.65 5.18 -15.06
C MET A 234 -8.98 5.19 -16.44
N LEU A 235 -9.65 4.64 -17.46
CA LEU A 235 -9.13 4.58 -18.82
C LEU A 235 -9.09 5.97 -19.48
N ASP A 236 -10.11 6.81 -19.24
CA ASP A 236 -10.11 8.20 -19.72
C ASP A 236 -8.98 9.02 -19.07
N LEU A 237 -8.81 8.93 -17.76
CA LEU A 237 -7.77 9.65 -17.05
C LEU A 237 -6.37 9.12 -17.36
N GLU A 238 -6.21 7.82 -17.71
CA GLU A 238 -4.91 7.26 -18.08
C GLU A 238 -4.30 7.98 -19.29
N ALA A 239 -5.11 8.32 -20.27
CA ALA A 239 -4.66 9.08 -21.45
C ALA A 239 -4.16 10.50 -21.10
N LYS A 240 -4.56 11.03 -19.94
CA LYS A 240 -4.30 12.41 -19.48
C LYS A 240 -3.26 12.49 -18.35
N THR A 241 -2.83 11.33 -17.83
CA THR A 241 -1.92 11.23 -16.67
C THR A 241 -0.55 10.70 -17.10
N MET A 242 0.47 11.01 -16.33
CA MET A 242 1.82 10.44 -16.47
C MET A 242 2.25 9.85 -15.12
N PRO A 243 2.91 8.70 -15.06
CA PRO A 243 3.24 7.76 -16.14
C PRO A 243 2.06 6.85 -16.53
N GLN A 244 2.01 6.44 -17.78
CA GLN A 244 1.03 5.49 -18.27
C GLN A 244 1.18 4.12 -17.58
N ARG A 245 0.06 3.54 -17.19
CA ARG A 245 -0.01 2.21 -16.56
C ARG A 245 -0.50 1.19 -17.58
N ALA A 246 -0.18 -0.08 -17.35
CA ALA A 246 -0.73 -1.14 -18.18
C ALA A 246 -2.24 -1.25 -17.97
N SER A 247 -3.02 -1.40 -19.04
CA SER A 247 -4.48 -1.57 -18.99
C SER A 247 -4.92 -2.73 -18.07
N SER A 248 -4.09 -3.76 -17.96
CA SER A 248 -4.31 -4.89 -17.04
C SER A 248 -4.44 -4.47 -15.57
N PHE A 249 -3.81 -3.37 -15.16
CA PHE A 249 -3.95 -2.80 -13.82
C PHE A 249 -5.39 -2.33 -13.56
N PHE A 250 -5.99 -1.60 -14.50
CA PHE A 250 -7.35 -1.08 -14.35
C PHE A 250 -8.40 -2.19 -14.39
N HIS A 251 -8.20 -3.20 -15.23
CA HIS A 251 -9.07 -4.39 -15.24
C HIS A 251 -8.96 -5.22 -13.94
N ALA A 252 -7.78 -5.28 -13.31
CA ALA A 252 -7.64 -5.89 -12.00
C ALA A 252 -8.41 -5.10 -10.93
N ARG A 253 -8.30 -3.77 -10.94
CA ARG A 253 -9.05 -2.88 -10.04
C ARG A 253 -10.56 -3.01 -10.25
N HIS A 254 -11.04 -3.04 -11.49
CA HIS A 254 -12.45 -3.26 -11.80
C HIS A 254 -12.98 -4.57 -11.20
N ARG A 255 -12.22 -5.66 -11.29
CA ARG A 255 -12.62 -6.93 -10.65
C ARG A 255 -12.69 -6.82 -9.12
N LEU A 256 -11.76 -6.10 -8.50
CA LEU A 256 -11.80 -5.88 -7.04
C LEU A 256 -13.05 -5.08 -6.63
N LEU A 257 -13.33 -3.96 -7.32
CA LEU A 257 -14.53 -3.14 -7.11
C LEU A 257 -15.83 -3.94 -7.30
N ARG A 258 -15.86 -4.85 -8.28
CA ARG A 258 -17.04 -5.65 -8.57
C ARG A 258 -17.30 -6.76 -7.54
N ASN A 259 -16.23 -7.34 -7.00
CA ASN A 259 -16.32 -8.58 -6.22
C ASN A 259 -16.19 -8.37 -4.71
N ASN A 260 -15.85 -7.16 -4.26
CA ASN A 260 -15.62 -6.87 -2.84
C ASN A 260 -16.25 -5.53 -2.48
N SER A 261 -17.16 -5.56 -1.52
CA SER A 261 -17.91 -4.38 -1.03
C SER A 261 -17.02 -3.36 -0.31
N GLU A 262 -15.88 -3.80 0.20
CA GLU A 262 -14.90 -2.95 0.88
C GLU A 262 -14.20 -1.98 -0.08
N PHE A 263 -14.11 -2.35 -1.38
CA PHE A 263 -13.48 -1.49 -2.38
C PHE A 263 -14.40 -0.38 -2.83
N PHE A 264 -13.82 0.79 -3.06
CA PHE A 264 -14.53 1.97 -3.53
C PHE A 264 -13.74 2.72 -4.61
N SER A 265 -14.46 3.50 -5.36
CA SER A 265 -13.91 4.57 -6.21
C SER A 265 -14.77 5.81 -6.08
N MET A 266 -14.11 6.96 -5.96
CA MET A 266 -14.71 8.29 -5.93
C MET A 266 -14.28 9.07 -7.15
N GLY A 267 -15.13 9.97 -7.62
CA GLY A 267 -14.84 10.80 -8.79
C GLY A 267 -15.09 12.28 -8.54
N LEU A 268 -14.36 13.11 -9.27
CA LEU A 268 -14.60 14.55 -9.38
C LEU A 268 -14.71 14.89 -10.86
N ARG A 269 -15.81 15.57 -11.26
CA ARG A 269 -16.02 15.97 -12.65
C ARG A 269 -16.59 17.38 -12.79
N MET A 270 -16.53 17.93 -13.98
CA MET A 270 -17.38 19.05 -14.37
C MET A 270 -18.83 18.54 -14.58
N PRO A 271 -19.86 19.32 -14.28
CA PRO A 271 -21.23 18.96 -14.64
C PRO A 271 -21.33 18.70 -16.15
N ASP A 272 -21.83 17.55 -16.52
CA ASP A 272 -21.94 17.09 -17.93
C ASP A 272 -20.64 17.19 -18.75
N GLY A 273 -19.49 17.25 -18.05
CA GLY A 273 -18.16 17.49 -18.61
C GLY A 273 -17.15 16.38 -18.27
N PRO A 274 -15.86 16.69 -18.48
CA PRO A 274 -14.80 15.71 -18.30
C PRO A 274 -14.59 15.35 -16.82
N TRP A 275 -14.07 14.15 -16.60
CA TRP A 275 -13.54 13.73 -15.31
C TRP A 275 -12.24 14.45 -15.01
N LEU A 276 -12.14 15.02 -13.82
CA LEU A 276 -10.99 15.79 -13.33
C LEU A 276 -10.07 14.94 -12.46
N SER A 277 -10.67 14.06 -11.65
CA SER A 277 -9.92 13.18 -10.73
C SER A 277 -10.72 11.93 -10.40
N LEU A 278 -9.98 10.86 -10.12
CA LEU A 278 -10.48 9.63 -9.52
C LEU A 278 -9.58 9.26 -8.35
N LEU A 279 -10.19 8.82 -7.26
CA LEU A 279 -9.53 8.26 -6.10
C LEU A 279 -10.15 6.89 -5.82
N SER A 280 -9.34 5.89 -5.54
CA SER A 280 -9.81 4.53 -5.25
C SER A 280 -9.00 3.89 -4.13
N GLY A 281 -9.64 2.93 -3.46
CA GLY A 281 -9.08 2.24 -2.33
C GLY A 281 -10.03 1.21 -1.76
N TRP A 282 -9.91 0.95 -0.47
CA TRP A 282 -10.83 0.10 0.29
C TRP A 282 -11.01 0.64 1.71
N ARG A 283 -12.13 0.25 2.36
CA ARG A 283 -12.42 0.58 3.75
C ARG A 283 -12.48 -0.69 4.56
N LEU A 284 -11.86 -0.64 5.75
CA LEU A 284 -11.86 -1.77 6.65
C LEU A 284 -11.68 -1.27 8.09
N HIS A 285 -12.59 -1.66 9.00
CA HIS A 285 -12.52 -1.37 10.44
C HIS A 285 -12.17 0.09 10.79
N GLY A 286 -12.90 1.04 10.21
CA GLY A 286 -12.69 2.47 10.48
C GLY A 286 -11.46 3.08 9.78
N VAL A 287 -10.76 2.30 8.95
CA VAL A 287 -9.60 2.76 8.18
C VAL A 287 -9.93 2.81 6.69
N THR A 288 -9.69 3.95 6.08
CA THR A 288 -9.74 4.11 4.62
C THR A 288 -8.32 3.99 4.04
N TYR A 289 -8.11 3.00 3.21
CA TYR A 289 -6.87 2.79 2.47
C TYR A 289 -6.98 3.41 1.08
N VAL A 290 -6.07 4.32 0.76
CA VAL A 290 -6.01 5.00 -0.54
C VAL A 290 -4.77 4.54 -1.29
N ASP A 291 -4.93 3.82 -2.38
CA ASP A 291 -3.82 3.25 -3.16
C ASP A 291 -3.76 3.75 -4.61
N LEU A 292 -4.81 4.42 -5.06
CA LEU A 292 -4.87 5.00 -6.40
C LEU A 292 -5.46 6.41 -6.35
N GLN A 293 -4.74 7.36 -6.91
CA GLN A 293 -5.26 8.67 -7.29
C GLN A 293 -4.81 8.99 -8.70
N MET A 294 -5.75 9.40 -9.55
CA MET A 294 -5.53 9.84 -10.91
C MET A 294 -6.11 11.24 -11.08
N ASN A 295 -5.41 12.11 -11.80
CA ASN A 295 -5.85 13.49 -12.00
C ASN A 295 -5.63 13.89 -13.46
N ASP A 296 -6.55 14.66 -14.01
CA ASP A 296 -6.33 15.30 -15.31
C ASP A 296 -5.27 16.39 -15.17
N MET A 297 -4.12 16.20 -15.83
CA MET A 297 -2.97 17.10 -15.74
C MET A 297 -3.21 18.45 -16.42
N HIS A 298 -4.23 18.61 -17.26
CA HIS A 298 -4.61 19.89 -17.83
C HIS A 298 -5.07 20.87 -16.74
N TYR A 299 -5.59 20.35 -15.62
CA TYR A 299 -6.08 21.14 -14.47
C TYR A 299 -5.07 21.18 -13.30
N LYS A 300 -3.77 21.07 -13.58
CA LYS A 300 -2.71 21.09 -12.55
C LYS A 300 -2.70 22.41 -11.76
N LYS A 301 -2.99 23.54 -12.41
CA LYS A 301 -3.01 24.89 -11.78
C LYS A 301 -4.12 25.01 -10.73
N GLU A 302 -5.22 24.32 -10.92
CA GLU A 302 -6.38 24.27 -10.03
C GLU A 302 -6.15 23.37 -8.82
N SER A 303 -5.01 22.68 -8.78
CA SER A 303 -4.65 21.76 -7.68
C SER A 303 -5.69 20.66 -7.45
N ILE A 304 -6.19 20.06 -8.52
CA ILE A 304 -7.27 19.05 -8.50
C ILE A 304 -6.99 17.91 -7.51
N SER A 305 -5.74 17.49 -7.39
CA SER A 305 -5.34 16.48 -6.41
C SER A 305 -5.67 16.89 -4.97
N ALA A 306 -5.43 18.15 -4.61
CA ALA A 306 -5.76 18.67 -3.27
C ALA A 306 -7.26 18.82 -3.08
N VAL A 307 -7.98 19.26 -4.11
CA VAL A 307 -9.45 19.40 -4.09
C VAL A 307 -10.11 18.04 -3.89
N MET A 308 -9.68 17.01 -4.65
CA MET A 308 -10.20 15.65 -4.49
C MET A 308 -9.97 15.10 -3.08
N ARG A 309 -8.81 15.39 -2.49
CA ARG A 309 -8.52 15.00 -1.09
C ARG A 309 -9.38 15.75 -0.08
N ALA A 310 -9.72 17.01 -0.35
CA ALA A 310 -10.62 17.75 0.55
C ALA A 310 -12.02 17.15 0.57
N PHE A 311 -12.57 16.76 -0.58
CA PHE A 311 -13.85 16.03 -0.66
C PHE A 311 -13.77 14.65 0.01
N MET A 312 -12.70 13.90 -0.24
CA MET A 312 -12.48 12.61 0.41
C MET A 312 -12.44 12.74 1.93
N LEU A 313 -11.67 13.69 2.47
CA LEU A 313 -11.56 13.90 3.92
C LEU A 313 -12.93 14.17 4.55
N GLU A 314 -13.71 15.07 3.97
CA GLU A 314 -15.06 15.38 4.44
C GLU A 314 -15.97 14.15 4.40
N HIS A 315 -15.95 13.42 3.29
CA HIS A 315 -16.75 12.22 3.09
C HIS A 315 -16.36 11.10 4.09
N GLU A 316 -15.07 10.82 4.26
CA GLU A 316 -14.62 9.77 5.17
C GLU A 316 -14.92 10.10 6.65
N ILE A 317 -14.77 11.37 7.04
CA ILE A 317 -15.18 11.84 8.38
C ILE A 317 -16.68 11.68 8.58
N ALA A 318 -17.50 12.06 7.59
CA ALA A 318 -18.95 11.88 7.65
C ALA A 318 -19.35 10.39 7.78
N ASN A 319 -18.58 9.49 7.19
CA ASN A 319 -18.73 8.03 7.30
C ASN A 319 -18.05 7.43 8.56
N LYS A 320 -17.62 8.28 9.50
CA LYS A 320 -17.03 7.87 10.79
C LYS A 320 -15.77 7.00 10.63
N GLN A 321 -14.99 7.23 9.55
CA GLN A 321 -13.68 6.65 9.47
C GLN A 321 -12.74 7.39 10.43
N GLU A 322 -11.83 6.66 11.05
CA GLU A 322 -10.91 7.18 12.08
C GLU A 322 -9.53 7.50 11.51
N LEU A 323 -9.17 6.82 10.42
CA LEU A 323 -7.82 6.88 9.85
C LEU A 323 -7.87 6.80 8.32
N ILE A 324 -7.00 7.55 7.66
CA ILE A 324 -6.68 7.34 6.25
C ILE A 324 -5.26 6.81 6.14
N ASN A 325 -5.09 5.68 5.47
CA ASN A 325 -3.81 5.10 5.14
C ASN A 325 -3.50 5.32 3.66
N PHE A 326 -2.50 6.15 3.37
CA PHE A 326 -2.01 6.37 2.02
C PHE A 326 -0.97 5.30 1.68
N VAL A 327 -1.40 4.22 1.07
CA VAL A 327 -0.59 3.03 0.79
C VAL A 327 0.64 3.33 -0.08
N GLY A 328 0.53 4.26 -1.01
CA GLY A 328 1.63 4.74 -1.85
C GLY A 328 2.40 5.95 -1.29
N GLY A 329 2.12 6.33 -0.05
CA GLY A 329 2.62 7.55 0.57
C GLY A 329 1.71 8.76 0.38
N SER A 330 1.66 9.64 1.38
CA SER A 330 0.91 10.90 1.30
C SER A 330 1.65 11.93 0.44
N SER A 331 0.91 12.91 -0.07
CA SER A 331 1.54 14.11 -0.65
C SER A 331 2.31 14.88 0.41
N LEU A 332 3.31 15.67 0.01
CA LEU A 332 4.05 16.57 0.88
C LEU A 332 3.13 17.47 1.71
N LEU A 333 1.96 17.82 1.16
CA LEU A 333 0.95 18.66 1.82
C LEU A 333 0.42 18.06 3.13
N LEU A 334 0.18 16.75 3.18
CA LEU A 334 -0.39 16.05 4.34
C LEU A 334 0.66 15.30 5.16
N ARG A 335 1.86 15.05 4.61
CA ARG A 335 2.89 14.21 5.23
C ARG A 335 3.21 14.58 6.69
N ARG A 336 3.29 15.86 7.01
CA ARG A 336 3.63 16.35 8.37
C ARG A 336 2.54 16.12 9.42
N TYR A 337 1.34 15.74 8.99
CA TYR A 337 0.20 15.44 9.88
C TYR A 337 -0.04 13.93 10.01
N CYS A 338 0.70 13.15 9.24
CA CYS A 338 0.65 11.71 9.32
C CYS A 338 1.51 11.22 10.49
N GLU A 339 1.12 10.07 11.02
CA GLU A 339 1.94 9.32 11.96
C GLU A 339 3.31 8.99 11.36
N PRO A 340 4.33 8.75 12.21
CA PRO A 340 5.63 8.32 11.73
C PRO A 340 5.55 7.10 10.81
N ILE A 341 6.43 7.09 9.81
CA ILE A 341 6.49 6.01 8.83
C ILE A 341 7.02 4.75 9.50
N GLU A 342 6.29 3.65 9.36
CA GLU A 342 6.79 2.35 9.78
C GLU A 342 7.98 1.93 8.89
N PRO A 343 9.07 1.44 9.46
CA PRO A 343 10.20 0.98 8.67
C PRO A 343 9.79 -0.22 7.82
N CYS A 344 10.00 -0.12 6.52
CA CYS A 344 9.81 -1.23 5.60
C CYS A 344 11.13 -1.59 4.94
N THR A 345 11.30 -2.85 4.62
CA THR A 345 12.49 -3.35 3.95
C THR A 345 12.12 -4.22 2.76
N ASP A 346 12.62 -3.84 1.58
CA ASP A 346 12.61 -4.71 0.42
C ASP A 346 13.73 -5.73 0.53
N ILE A 347 13.37 -7.00 0.50
CA ILE A 347 14.28 -8.14 0.61
C ILE A 347 14.36 -8.82 -0.76
N PHE A 348 15.57 -8.92 -1.30
CA PHE A 348 15.83 -9.63 -2.54
C PHE A 348 16.77 -10.79 -2.26
N ILE A 349 16.36 -12.00 -2.62
CA ILE A 349 17.17 -13.22 -2.42
C ILE A 349 17.24 -13.95 -3.75
N HIS A 350 18.45 -14.28 -4.18
CA HIS A 350 18.72 -14.98 -5.43
C HIS A 350 19.61 -16.20 -5.18
N LYS A 351 19.43 -17.25 -5.98
CA LYS A 351 20.41 -18.32 -6.03
C LYS A 351 21.72 -17.83 -6.63
N PRO A 352 22.86 -18.26 -6.12
CA PRO A 352 24.14 -17.99 -6.78
C PRO A 352 24.18 -18.67 -8.16
N GLY A 353 24.70 -17.97 -9.17
CA GLY A 353 24.85 -18.49 -10.54
C GLY A 353 24.89 -17.41 -11.60
N LEU A 354 25.33 -17.77 -12.82
CA LEU A 354 25.46 -16.83 -13.95
C LEU A 354 24.15 -16.08 -14.27
N ARG A 355 23.00 -16.75 -14.18
CA ARG A 355 21.69 -16.12 -14.41
C ARG A 355 21.37 -15.08 -13.35
N SER A 356 21.72 -15.31 -12.10
CA SER A 356 21.51 -14.35 -11.01
C SER A 356 22.43 -13.13 -11.17
N SER A 357 23.64 -13.31 -11.66
CA SER A 357 24.55 -12.17 -11.95
C SER A 357 24.04 -11.30 -13.08
N CYS A 358 23.43 -11.88 -14.12
CA CYS A 358 22.73 -11.12 -15.17
C CYS A 358 21.51 -10.39 -14.61
N PHE A 359 20.74 -11.01 -13.71
CA PHE A 359 19.62 -10.38 -13.03
C PHE A 359 20.05 -9.24 -12.11
N GLU A 360 21.12 -9.42 -11.38
CA GLU A 360 21.71 -8.37 -10.54
C GLU A 360 22.16 -7.18 -11.37
N MET A 361 22.82 -7.43 -12.51
CA MET A 361 23.25 -6.39 -13.44
C MET A 361 22.05 -5.65 -14.05
N LEU A 362 20.98 -6.38 -14.43
CA LEU A 362 19.74 -5.79 -14.92
C LEU A 362 19.01 -5.01 -13.81
N ALA A 363 18.93 -5.54 -12.60
CA ALA A 363 18.34 -4.87 -11.45
C ALA A 363 19.12 -3.61 -11.07
N LYS A 364 20.45 -3.62 -11.11
CA LYS A 364 21.31 -2.45 -10.92
C LYS A 364 21.12 -1.40 -12.03
N ARG A 365 21.01 -1.81 -13.30
CA ARG A 365 20.70 -0.90 -14.41
C ARG A 365 19.30 -0.30 -14.33
N VAL A 366 18.31 -1.08 -13.95
CA VAL A 366 16.94 -0.59 -13.75
C VAL A 366 16.86 0.36 -12.55
N GLN A 367 17.71 0.17 -11.54
CA GLN A 367 17.75 1.05 -10.36
C GLN A 367 18.57 2.32 -10.53
N SER A 368 19.60 2.29 -11.38
CA SER A 368 20.40 3.47 -11.70
C SER A 368 19.80 4.36 -12.79
N GLY A 369 18.77 3.87 -13.48
CA GLY A 369 18.08 4.63 -14.52
C GLY A 369 16.62 4.86 -14.15
N SER A 370 16.09 6.00 -14.56
CA SER A 370 14.71 6.50 -14.39
C SER A 370 13.56 5.52 -14.66
N VAL A 371 13.83 4.28 -15.03
CA VAL A 371 12.87 3.23 -15.33
C VAL A 371 12.22 2.68 -14.04
N TYR A 372 12.96 2.63 -12.92
CA TYR A 372 12.40 2.14 -11.66
C TYR A 372 11.45 3.17 -11.01
N GLU A 373 11.74 4.46 -11.18
CA GLU A 373 10.81 5.53 -10.78
C GLU A 373 9.53 5.52 -11.63
N ARG A 374 9.62 5.12 -12.91
CA ARG A 374 8.47 4.98 -13.81
C ARG A 374 7.62 3.74 -13.53
N LEU A 375 8.17 2.72 -12.88
CA LEU A 375 7.48 1.47 -12.54
C LEU A 375 6.93 1.45 -11.11
N ARG A 376 7.21 2.48 -10.30
CA ARG A 376 6.69 2.63 -8.95
C ARG A 376 5.24 3.11 -9.02
N PRO A 377 4.23 2.32 -8.64
CA PRO A 377 2.88 2.83 -8.54
C PRO A 377 2.87 3.91 -7.44
N GLY A 378 2.60 5.16 -7.81
CA GLY A 378 2.39 6.24 -6.85
C GLY A 378 3.59 7.10 -6.43
N ALA A 379 4.78 6.90 -6.99
CA ALA A 379 5.86 7.88 -6.81
C ALA A 379 5.59 9.11 -7.69
N GLU A 380 5.05 10.17 -7.11
CA GLU A 380 5.18 11.49 -7.70
C GLU A 380 6.68 11.80 -7.82
N VAL A 381 7.16 11.93 -9.04
CA VAL A 381 8.51 12.46 -9.31
C VAL A 381 8.48 13.92 -8.85
N VAL A 382 8.95 14.16 -7.64
CA VAL A 382 9.30 15.51 -7.21
C VAL A 382 10.61 15.86 -7.91
N GLN A 383 10.51 16.37 -9.14
CA GLN A 383 11.60 17.18 -9.70
C GLN A 383 11.66 18.43 -8.81
N GLY A 384 12.69 18.46 -7.96
CA GLY A 384 13.09 19.67 -7.27
C GLY A 384 13.51 20.72 -8.29
N SER A 385 12.59 21.60 -8.68
CA SER A 385 12.95 22.91 -9.16
C SER A 385 13.46 23.67 -7.93
N ALA A 386 14.78 23.77 -7.82
CA ALA A 386 15.42 24.78 -7.03
C ALA A 386 14.96 26.15 -7.56
N GLU A 387 13.90 26.67 -6.94
CA GLU A 387 13.61 28.10 -7.05
C GLU A 387 14.66 28.80 -6.18
N THR A 388 15.68 29.32 -6.84
CA THR A 388 16.52 30.38 -6.33
C THR A 388 15.62 31.53 -5.93
N GLU A 389 15.46 31.76 -4.63
CA GLU A 389 14.97 33.03 -4.09
C GLU A 389 16.02 34.11 -4.41
N SER A 390 15.61 35.08 -5.21
CA SER A 390 16.19 36.42 -5.30
C SER A 390 15.17 37.43 -4.81
#